data_a3a4a964cd3d3ea811ce9529c8fe4088
#
_entry.id   a3a4a964cd3d3ea811ce9529c8fe4088
#
_cell.length_a   1.000
_cell.length_b   1.000
_cell.length_c   1.000
_cell.angle_alpha   90.00
_cell.angle_beta   90.00
_cell.angle_gamma   90.00
#
_symmetry.space_group_name_H-M   'P 1'
#
loop_
_entity.id
_entity.type
_entity.pdbx_description
1 polymer ?
#
loop_
_entity_poly.entity_id
_entity_poly.type
_entity_poly.pdbx_seq_one_letter_code
_entity_poly.pdbx_strand_id
1 'polypeptide(L)'
;ITEQIPANTVVNLLNGIFDKIVKEIIAQGGHVDKFMGDAVMAVFRGDYHLDRAIDTALAIKDVLAKSEEIDAGNKMYKPEISIGINSGEMVSGNIGSETLKRLDYTVIGDSVNLAQRLQTVAQAGQIIISEELFQKAKESFSCEKIGEVKLKNKSQPVVIYQVLA
;
A
#
# COMPACT_ATOMS: atom_id res chain seq x y z
N ILE A 1 -17.62 -7.45 7.01
CA ILE A 1 -16.88 -7.72 8.26
C ILE A 1 -17.19 -6.66 9.31
N THR A 2 -17.15 -5.38 8.93
CA THR A 2 -17.33 -4.28 9.88
C THR A 2 -18.76 -4.12 10.39
N GLU A 3 -19.75 -4.63 9.69
CA GLU A 3 -21.16 -4.50 10.06
C GLU A 3 -21.55 -5.30 11.30
N GLN A 4 -20.81 -6.38 11.60
CA GLN A 4 -21.11 -7.26 12.73
C GLN A 4 -20.19 -7.07 13.92
N ILE A 5 -19.27 -6.11 13.87
CA ILE A 5 -18.27 -5.87 14.90
C ILE A 5 -18.53 -4.50 15.52
N PRO A 6 -18.50 -4.39 16.88
CA PRO A 6 -18.61 -3.07 17.51
C PRO A 6 -17.57 -2.09 17.00
N ALA A 7 -17.93 -0.82 16.86
CA ALA A 7 -17.05 0.21 16.28
C ALA A 7 -15.72 0.35 17.03
N ASN A 8 -15.74 0.28 18.35
CA ASN A 8 -14.52 0.38 19.14
C ASN A 8 -13.59 -0.82 18.92
N THR A 9 -14.14 -2.00 18.66
CA THR A 9 -13.35 -3.19 18.33
C THR A 9 -12.68 -3.02 16.97
N VAL A 10 -13.41 -2.49 15.98
CA VAL A 10 -12.86 -2.22 14.64
C VAL A 10 -11.70 -1.23 14.73
N VAL A 11 -11.84 -0.15 15.49
CA VAL A 11 -10.78 0.85 15.68
C VAL A 11 -9.55 0.20 16.31
N ASN A 12 -9.72 -0.62 17.33
CA ASN A 12 -8.61 -1.29 17.99
C ASN A 12 -7.89 -2.27 17.07
N LEU A 13 -8.64 -3.01 16.25
CA LEU A 13 -8.08 -3.93 15.27
C LEU A 13 -7.26 -3.19 14.22
N LEU A 14 -7.82 -2.10 13.67
CA LEU A 14 -7.11 -1.29 12.67
C LEU A 14 -5.84 -0.68 13.25
N ASN A 15 -5.91 -0.14 14.47
CA ASN A 15 -4.73 0.45 15.12
C ASN A 15 -3.61 -0.59 15.31
N GLY A 16 -3.97 -1.82 15.67
CA GLY A 16 -3.00 -2.89 15.82
C GLY A 16 -2.33 -3.27 14.50
N ILE A 17 -3.11 -3.36 13.43
CA ILE A 17 -2.61 -3.66 12.09
C ILE A 17 -1.74 -2.51 11.58
N PHE A 18 -2.22 -1.27 11.71
CA PHE A 18 -1.46 -0.09 11.28
C PHE A 18 -0.11 0.02 12.01
N ASP A 19 -0.07 -0.30 13.30
CA ASP A 19 1.18 -0.26 14.05
C ASP A 19 2.22 -1.22 13.46
N LYS A 20 1.81 -2.42 13.09
CA LYS A 20 2.69 -3.40 12.45
C LYS A 20 3.18 -2.91 11.09
N ILE A 21 2.29 -2.33 10.30
CA ILE A 21 2.62 -1.80 8.98
C ILE A 21 3.61 -0.64 9.10
N VAL A 22 3.34 0.30 9.99
CA VAL A 22 4.18 1.48 10.19
C VAL A 22 5.58 1.09 10.64
N LYS A 23 5.71 0.11 11.50
CA LYS A 23 7.03 -0.37 11.95
C LYS A 23 7.87 -0.89 10.79
N GLU A 24 7.26 -1.63 9.87
CA GLU A 24 7.97 -2.14 8.69
C GLU A 24 8.36 -1.01 7.73
N ILE A 25 7.47 -0.03 7.53
CA ILE A 25 7.76 1.14 6.69
C ILE A 25 8.97 1.90 7.24
N ILE A 26 8.97 2.20 8.53
CA ILE A 26 10.04 2.94 9.18
C ILE A 26 11.35 2.15 9.15
N ALA A 27 11.29 0.85 9.36
CA ALA A 27 12.47 -0.01 9.34
C ALA A 27 13.22 0.03 8.00
N GLN A 28 12.51 0.26 6.90
CA GLN A 28 13.10 0.36 5.56
C GLN A 28 13.31 1.82 5.11
N GLY A 29 13.22 2.76 6.04
CA GLY A 29 13.46 4.17 5.74
C GLY A 29 12.34 4.84 4.97
N GLY A 30 11.15 4.28 4.98
CA GLY A 30 9.98 4.89 4.37
C GLY A 30 9.35 5.94 5.27
N HIS A 31 8.49 6.73 4.67
CA HIS A 31 7.73 7.78 5.35
C HIS A 31 6.24 7.50 5.21
N VAL A 32 5.53 7.47 6.31
CA VAL A 32 4.07 7.36 6.28
C VAL A 32 3.50 8.72 5.90
N ASP A 33 2.86 8.79 4.74
CA ASP A 33 2.31 10.04 4.24
C ASP A 33 0.97 10.35 4.91
N LYS A 34 0.05 9.40 4.87
CA LYS A 34 -1.26 9.58 5.48
C LYS A 34 -1.99 8.26 5.67
N PHE A 35 -2.97 8.28 6.55
CA PHE A 35 -3.96 7.23 6.66
C PHE A 35 -5.24 7.68 5.94
N MET A 36 -5.85 6.76 5.18
CA MET A 36 -7.06 7.05 4.41
C MET A 36 -8.07 5.95 4.70
N GLY A 37 -8.93 6.17 5.69
CA GLY A 37 -9.87 5.14 6.13
C GLY A 37 -9.12 3.92 6.67
N ASP A 38 -9.24 2.80 5.99
CA ASP A 38 -8.53 1.56 6.32
C ASP A 38 -7.26 1.35 5.49
N ALA A 39 -6.77 2.41 4.85
CA ALA A 39 -5.57 2.35 4.02
C ALA A 39 -4.45 3.22 4.57
N VAL A 40 -3.22 2.88 4.19
CA VAL A 40 -2.01 3.63 4.56
C VAL A 40 -1.28 3.97 3.26
N MET A 41 -0.87 5.21 3.12
CA MET A 41 0.00 5.65 2.03
C MET A 41 1.39 5.92 2.58
N ALA A 42 2.39 5.32 1.96
CA ALA A 42 3.78 5.49 2.32
C ALA A 42 4.60 5.92 1.11
N VAL A 43 5.67 6.66 1.36
CA VAL A 43 6.57 7.17 0.32
C VAL A 43 7.99 6.77 0.66
N PHE A 44 8.71 6.28 -0.35
CA PHE A 44 10.12 5.93 -0.24
C PHE A 44 10.92 6.81 -1.20
N ARG A 45 11.95 7.45 -0.70
CA ARG A 45 12.79 8.38 -1.47
C ARG A 45 14.25 7.96 -1.40
N GLY A 46 15.01 8.44 -2.37
CA GLY A 46 16.46 8.28 -2.37
C GLY A 46 16.93 6.94 -2.90
N ASP A 47 18.11 6.54 -2.47
CA ASP A 47 18.77 5.34 -3.00
C ASP A 47 17.97 4.07 -2.69
N TYR A 48 17.86 3.21 -3.71
CA TYR A 48 17.17 1.92 -3.60
C TYR A 48 15.70 2.05 -3.17
N HIS A 49 15.06 3.19 -3.47
CA HIS A 49 13.67 3.44 -3.04
C HIS A 49 12.72 2.34 -3.51
N LEU A 50 12.89 1.85 -4.73
CA LEU A 50 12.05 0.79 -5.27
C LEU A 50 12.25 -0.53 -4.51
N ASP A 51 13.50 -0.92 -4.33
CA ASP A 51 13.83 -2.17 -3.61
C ASP A 51 13.34 -2.11 -2.17
N ARG A 52 13.51 -0.97 -1.51
CA ARG A 52 13.05 -0.79 -0.13
C ARG A 52 11.52 -0.84 -0.04
N ALA A 53 10.82 -0.26 -1.01
CA ALA A 53 9.35 -0.31 -1.03
C ALA A 53 8.85 -1.75 -1.20
N ILE A 54 9.45 -2.51 -2.12
CA ILE A 54 9.05 -3.90 -2.34
C ILE A 54 9.40 -4.78 -1.13
N ASP A 55 10.60 -4.61 -0.57
CA ASP A 55 11.00 -5.35 0.63
C ASP A 55 10.05 -5.06 1.78
N THR A 56 9.62 -3.81 1.94
CA THR A 56 8.65 -3.43 2.96
C THR A 56 7.31 -4.14 2.74
N ALA A 57 6.83 -4.17 1.50
CA ALA A 57 5.57 -4.83 1.18
C ALA A 57 5.62 -6.32 1.50
N LEU A 58 6.73 -6.98 1.16
CA LEU A 58 6.94 -8.39 1.46
C LEU A 58 7.02 -8.62 2.98
N ALA A 59 7.71 -7.74 3.70
CA ALA A 59 7.82 -7.82 5.15
C ALA A 59 6.46 -7.63 5.84
N ILE A 60 5.66 -6.69 5.36
CA ILE A 60 4.30 -6.48 5.89
C ILE A 60 3.46 -7.73 5.68
N LYS A 61 3.48 -8.28 4.48
CA LYS A 61 2.74 -9.50 4.17
C LYS A 61 3.16 -10.65 5.10
N ASP A 62 4.45 -10.82 5.32
CA ASP A 62 4.99 -11.84 6.21
C ASP A 62 4.57 -11.65 7.66
N VAL A 63 4.70 -10.44 8.17
CA VAL A 63 4.32 -10.10 9.55
C VAL A 63 2.84 -10.36 9.78
N LEU A 64 1.98 -9.97 8.84
CA LEU A 64 0.55 -10.20 8.96
C LEU A 64 0.20 -11.70 8.85
N ALA A 65 0.92 -12.44 8.02
CA ALA A 65 0.72 -13.88 7.89
C ALA A 65 1.08 -14.63 9.18
N LYS A 66 2.06 -14.13 9.93
CA LYS A 66 2.49 -14.71 11.20
C LYS A 66 1.72 -14.17 12.40
N SER A 67 0.85 -13.19 12.20
CA SER A 67 0.05 -12.62 13.28
C SER A 67 -1.00 -13.63 13.73
N GLU A 68 -1.35 -13.54 15.02
CA GLU A 68 -2.44 -14.35 15.57
C GLU A 68 -3.76 -13.97 14.90
N GLU A 69 -4.65 -14.95 14.80
CA GLU A 69 -5.99 -14.71 14.33
C GLU A 69 -6.71 -13.76 15.29
N ILE A 70 -7.52 -12.90 14.72
CA ILE A 70 -8.25 -11.87 15.47
C ILE A 70 -9.67 -12.36 15.71
N ASP A 71 -10.10 -12.32 16.98
CA ASP A 71 -11.48 -12.66 17.33
C ASP A 71 -12.39 -11.47 17.01
N ALA A 72 -13.28 -11.68 16.05
CA ALA A 72 -14.25 -10.67 15.62
C ALA A 72 -15.69 -11.18 15.89
N GLY A 73 -15.94 -11.64 17.10
CA GLY A 73 -17.23 -12.18 17.51
C GLY A 73 -17.37 -13.66 17.20
N ASN A 74 -18.07 -14.01 16.12
CA ASN A 74 -18.36 -15.41 15.78
C ASN A 74 -17.29 -16.09 14.92
N LYS A 75 -16.28 -15.33 14.48
CA LYS A 75 -15.25 -15.84 13.55
C LYS A 75 -13.88 -15.31 13.93
N MET A 76 -12.88 -16.13 13.65
CA MET A 76 -11.50 -15.73 13.74
C MET A 76 -11.03 -15.23 12.36
N TYR A 77 -10.41 -14.06 12.33
CA TYR A 77 -9.90 -13.46 11.09
C TYR A 77 -8.38 -13.36 11.15
N LYS A 78 -7.74 -13.75 10.05
CA LYS A 78 -6.32 -13.47 9.85
C LYS A 78 -6.22 -12.19 9.02
N PRO A 79 -5.48 -11.16 9.50
CA PRO A 79 -5.39 -9.92 8.74
C PRO A 79 -4.64 -10.16 7.43
N GLU A 80 -5.20 -9.63 6.34
CA GLU A 80 -4.59 -9.62 5.03
C GLU A 80 -4.66 -8.21 4.47
N ILE A 81 -3.70 -7.88 3.62
CA ILE A 81 -3.59 -6.54 3.05
C ILE A 81 -3.36 -6.66 1.55
N SER A 82 -3.93 -5.73 0.79
CA SER A 82 -3.61 -5.55 -0.62
C SER A 82 -2.74 -4.32 -0.79
N ILE A 83 -1.68 -4.43 -1.58
CA ILE A 83 -0.68 -3.39 -1.73
C ILE A 83 -0.48 -3.06 -3.20
N GLY A 84 -0.47 -1.77 -3.52
CA GLY A 84 -0.09 -1.26 -4.83
C GLY A 84 1.17 -0.43 -4.70
N ILE A 85 2.13 -0.64 -5.59
CA ILE A 85 3.39 0.08 -5.59
C ILE A 85 3.64 0.65 -6.98
N ASN A 86 4.02 1.92 -7.03
CA ASN A 86 4.47 2.54 -8.25
C ASN A 86 5.61 3.50 -7.95
N SER A 87 6.40 3.83 -8.94
CA SER A 87 7.53 4.74 -8.82
C SER A 87 7.46 5.76 -9.94
N GLY A 88 7.92 6.97 -9.68
CA GLY A 88 7.94 8.03 -10.68
C GLY A 88 8.11 9.37 -10.02
N GLU A 89 8.06 10.41 -10.85
CA GLU A 89 8.12 11.77 -10.37
C GLU A 89 6.81 12.16 -9.70
N MET A 90 6.92 12.90 -8.62
CA MET A 90 5.76 13.41 -7.90
C MET A 90 6.12 14.73 -7.23
N VAL A 91 5.11 15.55 -6.97
CA VAL A 91 5.29 16.84 -6.32
C VAL A 91 5.03 16.68 -4.83
N SER A 92 5.99 17.14 -4.02
CA SER A 92 5.84 17.18 -2.57
C SER A 92 5.62 18.61 -2.12
N GLY A 93 4.76 18.80 -1.16
CA GLY A 93 4.52 20.13 -0.62
C GLY A 93 3.38 20.18 0.37
N ASN A 94 3.16 21.36 0.91
CA ASN A 94 2.03 21.62 1.81
C ASN A 94 0.79 21.90 0.97
N ILE A 95 -0.22 21.08 1.15
CA ILE A 95 -1.47 21.18 0.40
C ILE A 95 -2.63 21.36 1.37
N GLY A 96 -3.45 22.37 1.11
CA GLY A 96 -4.59 22.64 1.97
C GLY A 96 -5.03 24.10 1.86
N SER A 97 -5.71 24.56 2.90
CA SER A 97 -6.24 25.92 2.95
C SER A 97 -5.62 26.72 4.09
N GLU A 98 -4.99 27.83 3.76
CA GLU A 98 -4.47 28.77 4.76
C GLU A 98 -5.60 29.40 5.57
N THR A 99 -6.73 29.66 4.93
CA THR A 99 -7.91 30.22 5.58
C THR A 99 -8.41 29.32 6.70
N LEU A 100 -8.41 28.01 6.46
CA LEU A 100 -8.80 27.01 7.47
C LEU A 100 -7.62 26.63 8.37
N LYS A 101 -6.44 27.19 8.13
CA LYS A 101 -5.20 26.85 8.85
C LYS A 101 -4.91 25.36 8.84
N ARG A 102 -5.24 24.70 7.74
CA ARG A 102 -5.02 23.27 7.57
C ARG A 102 -4.19 23.00 6.33
N LEU A 103 -2.92 22.68 6.56
CA LEU A 103 -1.97 22.33 5.52
C LEU A 103 -1.39 20.96 5.84
N ASP A 104 -1.49 20.05 4.88
CA ASP A 104 -0.91 18.72 4.99
C ASP A 104 0.28 18.60 4.04
N TYR A 105 1.44 18.22 4.55
CA TYR A 105 2.60 17.95 3.71
C TYR A 105 2.42 16.57 3.09
N THR A 106 2.28 16.51 1.78
CA THR A 106 1.98 15.27 1.07
C THR A 106 2.60 15.27 -0.33
N VAL A 107 2.44 14.15 -1.03
CA VAL A 107 2.86 14.01 -2.43
C VAL A 107 1.64 13.86 -3.32
N ILE A 108 1.72 14.46 -4.51
CA ILE A 108 0.67 14.34 -5.53
C ILE A 108 1.30 14.06 -6.90
N GLY A 109 0.54 13.49 -7.80
CA GLY A 109 0.94 13.23 -9.17
C GLY A 109 0.37 11.95 -9.73
N ASP A 110 0.58 11.73 -11.02
CA ASP A 110 0.08 10.53 -11.72
C ASP A 110 0.66 9.24 -11.12
N SER A 111 1.92 9.27 -10.68
CA SER A 111 2.55 8.10 -10.06
C SER A 111 1.83 7.69 -8.78
N VAL A 112 1.38 8.65 -7.99
CA VAL A 112 0.62 8.40 -6.76
C VAL A 112 -0.75 7.85 -7.10
N ASN A 113 -1.43 8.44 -8.08
CA ASN A 113 -2.76 7.98 -8.52
C ASN A 113 -2.70 6.56 -9.04
N LEU A 114 -1.67 6.22 -9.80
CA LEU A 114 -1.51 4.86 -10.32
C LEU A 114 -1.28 3.86 -9.17
N ALA A 115 -0.44 4.20 -8.20
CA ALA A 115 -0.22 3.33 -7.04
C ALA A 115 -1.54 3.02 -6.33
N GLN A 116 -2.39 4.02 -6.14
CA GLN A 116 -3.70 3.84 -5.53
C GLN A 116 -4.60 2.92 -6.36
N ARG A 117 -4.58 3.07 -7.67
CA ARG A 117 -5.36 2.20 -8.58
C ARG A 117 -4.88 0.77 -8.53
N LEU A 118 -3.56 0.55 -8.48
CA LEU A 118 -2.99 -0.79 -8.37
C LEU A 118 -3.42 -1.44 -7.06
N GLN A 119 -3.45 -0.69 -5.97
CA GLN A 119 -3.94 -1.20 -4.69
C GLN A 119 -5.42 -1.58 -4.77
N THR A 120 -6.23 -0.77 -5.45
CA THR A 120 -7.67 -1.02 -5.60
C THR A 120 -7.97 -2.30 -6.37
N VAL A 121 -7.16 -2.63 -7.38
CA VAL A 121 -7.37 -3.85 -8.17
C VAL A 121 -6.71 -5.08 -7.54
N ALA A 122 -5.83 -4.90 -6.55
CA ALA A 122 -5.21 -6.00 -5.86
C ALA A 122 -6.21 -6.76 -5.01
N GLN A 123 -6.12 -8.08 -5.03
CA GLN A 123 -6.88 -8.94 -4.13
C GLN A 123 -6.15 -9.05 -2.79
N ALA A 124 -6.86 -9.53 -1.77
CA ALA A 124 -6.29 -9.70 -0.45
C ALA A 124 -5.00 -10.54 -0.52
N GLY A 125 -3.94 -10.04 0.09
CA GLY A 125 -2.64 -10.71 0.10
C GLY A 125 -1.77 -10.44 -1.12
N GLN A 126 -2.25 -9.68 -2.11
CA GLN A 126 -1.46 -9.39 -3.31
C GLN A 126 -0.68 -8.07 -3.19
N ILE A 127 0.51 -8.09 -3.76
CA ILE A 127 1.37 -6.91 -3.96
C ILE A 127 1.43 -6.70 -5.47
N ILE A 128 0.79 -5.64 -5.96
CA ILE A 128 0.65 -5.38 -7.38
C ILE A 128 1.55 -4.22 -7.80
N ILE A 129 2.28 -4.44 -8.89
CA ILE A 129 3.15 -3.43 -9.51
C ILE A 129 2.80 -3.31 -11.00
N SER A 130 3.15 -2.17 -11.59
CA SER A 130 3.01 -1.97 -13.03
C SER A 130 4.10 -2.72 -13.79
N GLU A 131 3.90 -2.89 -15.10
CA GLU A 131 4.93 -3.49 -15.97
C GLU A 131 6.23 -2.68 -15.94
N GLU A 132 6.11 -1.34 -15.93
CA GLU A 132 7.29 -0.48 -15.85
C GLU A 132 8.14 -0.80 -14.61
N LEU A 133 7.46 -0.98 -13.47
CA LEU A 133 8.13 -1.34 -12.24
C LEU A 133 8.69 -2.75 -12.28
N PHE A 134 7.95 -3.68 -12.90
CA PHE A 134 8.40 -5.05 -13.09
C PHE A 134 9.73 -5.11 -13.85
N GLN A 135 9.89 -4.31 -14.90
CA GLN A 135 11.14 -4.31 -15.68
C GLN A 135 12.33 -3.90 -14.83
N LYS A 136 12.12 -3.07 -13.82
CA LYS A 136 13.17 -2.64 -12.88
C LYS A 136 13.40 -3.63 -11.75
N ALA A 137 12.40 -4.42 -11.41
CA ALA A 137 12.41 -5.28 -10.22
C ALA A 137 12.68 -6.76 -10.53
N LYS A 138 12.49 -7.19 -11.76
CA LYS A 138 12.46 -8.61 -12.15
C LYS A 138 13.73 -9.40 -11.84
N GLU A 139 14.86 -8.75 -11.76
CA GLU A 139 16.13 -9.43 -11.44
C GLU A 139 16.33 -9.63 -9.95
N SER A 140 15.68 -8.82 -9.14
CA SER A 140 15.81 -8.85 -7.68
C SER A 140 14.63 -9.52 -6.98
N PHE A 141 13.49 -9.59 -7.65
CA PHE A 141 12.25 -10.11 -7.04
C PHE A 141 11.56 -11.09 -7.99
N SER A 142 10.89 -12.06 -7.39
CA SER A 142 10.09 -13.02 -8.14
C SER A 142 8.70 -12.44 -8.37
N CYS A 143 8.31 -12.29 -9.63
CA CYS A 143 7.04 -11.66 -10.01
C CYS A 143 6.28 -12.54 -11.00
N GLU A 144 4.96 -12.40 -11.00
CA GLU A 144 4.07 -13.14 -11.88
C GLU A 144 3.13 -12.17 -12.57
N LYS A 145 2.99 -12.31 -13.90
CA LYS A 145 2.06 -11.49 -14.66
C LYS A 145 0.62 -11.87 -14.27
N ILE A 146 -0.16 -10.87 -13.88
CA ILE A 146 -1.56 -11.05 -13.53
C ILE A 146 -2.46 -10.86 -14.76
N GLY A 147 -2.18 -9.84 -15.57
CA GLY A 147 -2.97 -9.52 -16.75
C GLY A 147 -2.92 -8.05 -17.06
N GLU A 148 -4.00 -7.56 -17.64
CA GLU A 148 -4.15 -6.15 -17.99
C GLU A 148 -5.34 -5.56 -17.26
N VAL A 149 -5.23 -4.30 -16.84
CA VAL A 149 -6.35 -3.55 -16.27
C VAL A 149 -6.50 -2.24 -17.01
N LYS A 150 -7.75 -1.91 -17.30
CA LYS A 150 -8.08 -0.63 -17.88
C LYS A 150 -8.28 0.38 -16.75
N LEU A 151 -7.45 1.39 -16.74
CA LEU A 151 -7.50 2.44 -15.73
C LEU A 151 -8.23 3.65 -16.27
N LYS A 152 -8.96 4.33 -15.39
CA LYS A 152 -9.90 5.39 -15.74
C LYS A 152 -9.29 6.52 -16.57
N ASN A 153 -8.04 6.87 -16.33
CA ASN A 153 -7.36 8.00 -16.98
C ASN A 153 -6.25 7.58 -17.94
N LYS A 154 -6.20 6.30 -18.33
CA LYS A 154 -5.21 5.80 -19.26
C LYS A 154 -5.90 5.36 -20.55
N SER A 155 -5.37 5.78 -21.70
CA SER A 155 -5.88 5.40 -23.01
C SER A 155 -5.58 3.94 -23.36
N GLN A 156 -4.53 3.38 -22.77
CA GLN A 156 -4.11 2.00 -22.99
C GLN A 156 -4.27 1.20 -21.70
N PRO A 157 -4.62 -0.10 -21.79
CA PRO A 157 -4.58 -0.95 -20.62
C PRO A 157 -3.18 -1.01 -20.01
N VAL A 158 -3.12 -1.14 -18.70
CA VAL A 158 -1.85 -1.29 -17.97
C VAL A 158 -1.66 -2.76 -17.64
N VAL A 159 -0.51 -3.30 -18.02
CA VAL A 159 -0.13 -4.67 -17.64
C VAL A 159 0.35 -4.64 -16.19
N ILE A 160 -0.14 -5.57 -15.40
CA ILE A 160 0.17 -5.62 -13.98
C ILE A 160 0.79 -6.96 -13.59
N TYR A 161 1.64 -6.90 -12.58
CA TYR A 161 2.35 -8.05 -12.05
C TYR A 161 2.15 -8.13 -10.55
N GLN A 162 2.20 -9.35 -10.03
CA GLN A 162 2.18 -9.61 -8.60
C GLN A 162 3.60 -9.94 -8.16
N VAL A 163 4.03 -9.34 -7.05
CA VAL A 163 5.31 -9.70 -6.42
C VAL A 163 5.08 -10.89 -5.49
N LEU A 164 5.85 -11.96 -5.68
CA LEU A 164 5.72 -13.18 -4.91
C LEU A 164 6.76 -13.28 -3.78
N ALA A 165 7.98 -12.86 -4.09
CA ALA A 165 9.08 -12.91 -3.13
C ALA A 165 10.24 -12.00 -3.56
#